data_26579f75b08269cd3079bdd65a3837e6
#
_entry.id   26579f75b08269cd3079bdd65a3837e6
#
_cell.length_a   1.000
_cell.length_b   1.000
_cell.length_c   1.000
_cell.angle_alpha   90.00
_cell.angle_beta   90.00
_cell.angle_gamma   90.00
#
_symmetry.space_group_name_H-M   'P 1'
#
loop_
_entity.id
_entity.type
_entity.pdbx_description
1 polymer ?
#
loop_
_entity_poly.entity_id
_entity_poly.type
_entity_poly.pdbx_seq_one_letter_code
_entity_poly.pdbx_strand_id
1 'polypeptide(L)'
;YQPAAKLILLNKKWRRGKDDGFDIGTKTGFFKTKKQLEKPNPEDPIQNIMLYTYDTSDVLYVQPIKSLGLTEEGVVTMQYALEKAIEQLYNIEPVEIDARLMGSDEYKNIMLYESAEGSIGVLKDIARNPAKLRGIFLKAYEICGYDYATKEDLFPTRPKASYDDLLSY
;
A
#
# COMPACT_ATOMS: atom_id res chain seq x y z
N TYR A 1 -4.17 0.17 15.33
CA TYR A 1 -4.43 1.52 14.84
C TYR A 1 -3.46 2.52 15.47
N GLN A 2 -2.87 3.36 14.65
CA GLN A 2 -1.97 4.41 15.07
C GLN A 2 -2.46 5.75 14.50
N PRO A 3 -2.92 6.68 15.34
CA PRO A 3 -3.28 8.02 14.89
C PRO A 3 -2.02 8.83 14.58
N ALA A 4 -2.12 9.72 13.61
CA ALA A 4 -1.08 10.67 13.23
C ALA A 4 0.32 10.03 13.09
N ALA A 5 0.37 8.86 12.47
CA ALA A 5 1.63 8.18 12.18
C ALA A 5 2.41 8.94 11.11
N LYS A 6 3.72 9.09 11.33
CA LYS A 6 4.60 9.65 10.31
C LYS A 6 4.93 8.58 9.27
N LEU A 7 4.40 8.75 8.07
CA LEU A 7 4.70 7.93 6.92
C LEU A 7 5.89 8.51 6.17
N ILE A 8 6.88 7.68 5.88
CA ILE A 8 8.06 8.08 5.10
C ILE A 8 8.13 7.20 3.87
N LEU A 9 8.00 7.81 2.70
CA LEU A 9 8.15 7.15 1.41
C LEU A 9 9.56 7.40 0.87
N LEU A 10 10.35 6.33 0.80
CA LEU A 10 11.71 6.36 0.28
C LEU A 10 11.73 5.94 -1.18
N ASN A 11 12.26 6.81 -2.05
CA ASN A 11 12.63 6.42 -3.40
C ASN A 11 14.10 5.96 -3.39
N LYS A 12 14.30 4.65 -3.47
CA LYS A 12 15.62 4.05 -3.30
C LYS A 12 16.49 4.13 -4.56
N LYS A 13 15.88 4.11 -5.75
CA LYS A 13 16.62 4.05 -7.01
C LYS A 13 15.79 4.36 -8.24
N TRP A 14 16.44 4.55 -9.36
CA TRP A 14 15.78 4.61 -10.66
C TRP A 14 15.05 3.30 -10.97
N ARG A 15 13.89 3.36 -11.61
CA ARG A 15 13.06 2.19 -11.97
C ARG A 15 13.85 1.04 -12.60
N ARG A 16 14.89 1.35 -13.39
CA ARG A 16 15.79 0.38 -14.03
C ARG A 16 17.23 0.44 -13.48
N GLY A 17 17.45 1.16 -12.39
CA GLY A 17 18.75 1.27 -11.74
C GLY A 17 19.10 -0.01 -10.97
N LYS A 18 20.37 -0.37 -10.99
CA LYS A 18 20.90 -1.49 -10.20
C LYS A 18 21.31 -1.04 -8.80
N ASP A 19 21.85 0.15 -8.72
CA ASP A 19 22.43 0.72 -7.51
C ASP A 19 21.39 1.57 -6.77
N ASP A 20 21.44 1.57 -5.45
CA ASP A 20 20.59 2.39 -4.62
C ASP A 20 21.08 3.84 -4.61
N GLY A 21 20.14 4.77 -4.49
CA GLY A 21 20.40 6.21 -4.47
C GLY A 21 20.38 6.87 -5.84
N PHE A 22 20.62 8.16 -5.77
CA PHE A 22 20.65 9.07 -6.91
C PHE A 22 21.92 9.91 -6.85
N ASP A 23 22.73 9.85 -7.88
CA ASP A 23 23.95 10.63 -7.96
C ASP A 23 23.64 12.03 -8.48
N ILE A 24 23.93 13.03 -7.67
CA ILE A 24 23.74 14.45 -7.99
C ILE A 24 25.05 15.22 -7.93
N GLY A 25 25.14 16.31 -8.68
CA GLY A 25 26.18 17.30 -8.48
C GLY A 25 25.84 18.19 -7.29
N THR A 26 26.75 18.29 -6.33
CA THR A 26 26.47 19.02 -5.07
C THR A 26 26.29 20.52 -5.23
N LYS A 27 26.88 21.11 -6.28
CA LYS A 27 26.71 22.54 -6.60
C LYS A 27 25.52 22.80 -7.50
N THR A 28 25.31 21.92 -8.49
CA THR A 28 24.25 22.13 -9.48
C THR A 28 22.91 21.55 -9.08
N GLY A 29 22.90 20.53 -8.20
CA GLY A 29 21.69 19.79 -7.82
C GLY A 29 21.14 18.86 -8.91
N PHE A 30 21.78 18.80 -10.09
CA PHE A 30 21.32 17.97 -11.19
C PHE A 30 21.76 16.52 -11.05
N PHE A 31 20.87 15.61 -11.46
CA PHE A 31 21.20 14.19 -11.57
C PHE A 31 22.31 13.96 -12.57
N LYS A 32 23.24 13.07 -12.24
CA LYS A 32 24.38 12.72 -13.09
C LYS A 32 24.07 11.53 -13.99
N THR A 33 24.48 11.65 -15.24
CA THR A 33 24.45 10.55 -16.20
C THR A 33 25.66 9.62 -16.01
N LYS A 34 25.60 8.39 -16.52
CA LYS A 34 26.72 7.45 -16.48
C LYS A 34 28.03 8.05 -17.03
N LYS A 35 27.98 8.79 -18.13
CA LYS A 35 29.14 9.47 -18.69
C LYS A 35 29.78 10.51 -17.76
N GLN A 36 28.92 11.20 -16.98
CA GLN A 36 29.41 12.18 -16.01
C GLN A 36 29.96 11.52 -14.74
N LEU A 37 29.51 10.31 -14.42
CA LEU A 37 30.08 9.49 -13.33
C LEU A 37 31.45 8.95 -13.71
N GLU A 38 31.66 8.57 -14.98
CA GLU A 38 32.97 8.11 -15.51
C GLU A 38 34.01 9.24 -15.59
N LYS A 39 33.57 10.47 -15.83
CA LYS A 39 34.42 11.68 -15.91
C LYS A 39 33.84 12.79 -15.05
N PRO A 40 34.01 12.72 -13.71
CA PRO A 40 33.46 13.69 -12.81
C PRO A 40 34.08 15.07 -12.99
N ASN A 41 33.26 16.10 -12.95
CA ASN A 41 33.72 17.48 -12.95
C ASN A 41 34.17 17.87 -11.52
N PRO A 42 35.44 18.26 -11.32
CA PRO A 42 35.95 18.67 -10.00
C PRO A 42 35.20 19.89 -9.41
N GLU A 43 34.67 20.75 -10.29
CA GLU A 43 33.92 21.93 -9.86
C GLU A 43 32.49 21.61 -9.37
N ASP A 44 31.97 20.40 -9.68
CA ASP A 44 30.64 19.95 -9.25
C ASP A 44 30.75 18.50 -8.70
N PRO A 45 31.29 18.33 -7.48
CA PRO A 45 31.47 17.03 -6.87
C PRO A 45 30.16 16.22 -6.81
N ILE A 46 30.30 14.91 -6.95
CA ILE A 46 29.15 14.00 -6.98
C ILE A 46 28.86 13.48 -5.58
N GLN A 47 27.59 13.46 -5.23
CA GLN A 47 27.09 12.85 -3.99
C GLN A 47 25.94 11.92 -4.31
N ASN A 48 25.97 10.71 -3.73
CA ASN A 48 24.82 9.80 -3.75
C ASN A 48 23.85 10.18 -2.63
N ILE A 49 22.58 10.38 -2.99
CA ILE A 49 21.50 10.76 -2.06
C ILE A 49 20.32 9.82 -2.16
N MET A 50 19.54 9.74 -1.10
CA MET A 50 18.20 9.13 -1.09
C MET A 50 17.14 10.22 -1.12
N LEU A 51 16.13 10.04 -1.99
CA LEU A 51 14.97 10.94 -2.03
C LEU A 51 13.87 10.37 -1.15
N TYR A 52 13.24 11.22 -0.36
CA TYR A 52 12.08 10.83 0.44
C TYR A 52 11.05 11.94 0.51
N THR A 53 9.81 11.53 0.70
CA THR A 53 8.73 12.39 1.16
C THR A 53 8.21 11.88 2.49
N TYR A 54 7.56 12.73 3.25
CA TYR A 54 6.86 12.29 4.45
C TYR A 54 5.51 12.98 4.55
N ASP A 55 4.59 12.27 5.20
CA ASP A 55 3.27 12.77 5.53
C ASP A 55 2.87 12.25 6.91
N THR A 56 1.80 12.82 7.48
CA THR A 56 1.22 12.38 8.74
C THR A 56 -0.19 11.89 8.48
N SER A 57 -0.46 10.62 8.79
CA SER A 57 -1.72 9.98 8.49
C SER A 57 -2.15 9.04 9.61
N ASP A 58 -3.44 8.78 9.69
CA ASP A 58 -3.98 7.68 10.48
C ASP A 58 -3.69 6.35 9.77
N VAL A 59 -3.22 5.37 10.54
CA VAL A 59 -2.80 4.06 10.02
C VAL A 59 -3.53 2.94 10.74
N LEU A 60 -4.03 1.98 9.98
CA LEU A 60 -4.55 0.70 10.47
C LEU A 60 -3.65 -0.44 9.98
N TYR A 61 -3.00 -1.12 10.90
CA TYR A 61 -2.13 -2.24 10.61
C TYR A 61 -2.86 -3.55 10.84
N VAL A 62 -2.99 -4.35 9.79
CA VAL A 62 -3.65 -5.66 9.81
C VAL A 62 -2.60 -6.75 9.68
N GLN A 63 -2.51 -7.59 10.70
CA GLN A 63 -1.60 -8.72 10.73
C GLN A 63 -2.37 -10.03 10.66
N PRO A 64 -2.39 -10.71 9.49
CA PRO A 64 -2.98 -12.03 9.39
C PRO A 64 -2.25 -13.03 10.30
N ILE A 65 -3.00 -13.86 11.01
CA ILE A 65 -2.41 -14.92 11.84
C ILE A 65 -1.92 -16.07 10.97
N LYS A 66 -0.79 -16.66 11.33
CA LYS A 66 -0.14 -17.76 10.57
C LYS A 66 -1.05 -18.96 10.31
N SER A 67 -1.94 -19.27 11.26
CA SER A 67 -2.88 -20.38 11.15
C SER A 67 -3.91 -20.25 10.03
N LEU A 68 -4.06 -19.05 9.43
CA LEU A 68 -4.90 -18.88 8.24
C LEU A 68 -4.30 -19.50 6.98
N GLY A 69 -2.99 -19.77 6.96
CA GLY A 69 -2.31 -20.39 5.81
C GLY A 69 -2.40 -19.56 4.54
N LEU A 70 -2.45 -18.23 4.65
CA LEU A 70 -2.55 -17.35 3.48
C LEU A 70 -1.26 -17.43 2.65
N THR A 71 -1.44 -17.61 1.34
CA THR A 71 -0.36 -17.44 0.38
C THR A 71 -0.06 -15.95 0.16
N GLU A 72 1.03 -15.66 -0.54
CA GLU A 72 1.37 -14.27 -0.91
C GLU A 72 0.24 -13.63 -1.73
N GLU A 73 -0.27 -14.35 -2.72
CA GLU A 73 -1.40 -13.90 -3.55
C GLU A 73 -2.66 -13.71 -2.71
N GLY A 74 -2.88 -14.56 -1.71
CA GLY A 74 -4.00 -14.43 -0.77
C GLY A 74 -3.93 -13.15 0.05
N VAL A 75 -2.74 -12.76 0.51
CA VAL A 75 -2.55 -11.48 1.25
C VAL A 75 -2.71 -10.28 0.33
N VAL A 76 -2.20 -10.34 -0.92
CA VAL A 76 -2.40 -9.30 -1.93
C VAL A 76 -3.88 -9.12 -2.23
N THR A 77 -4.60 -10.23 -2.48
CA THR A 77 -6.04 -10.21 -2.72
C THR A 77 -6.80 -9.59 -1.54
N MET A 78 -6.45 -9.99 -0.31
CA MET A 78 -7.04 -9.44 0.91
C MET A 78 -6.79 -7.93 1.03
N GLN A 79 -5.60 -7.44 0.70
CA GLN A 79 -5.28 -6.02 0.69
C GLN A 79 -6.26 -5.24 -0.18
N TYR A 80 -6.36 -5.59 -1.46
CA TYR A 80 -7.24 -4.90 -2.41
C TYR A 80 -8.72 -5.04 -2.06
N ALA A 81 -9.13 -6.22 -1.59
CA ALA A 81 -10.51 -6.45 -1.18
C ALA A 81 -10.91 -5.61 0.04
N LEU A 82 -10.02 -5.45 1.02
CA LEU A 82 -10.25 -4.58 2.19
C LEU A 82 -10.32 -3.11 1.79
N GLU A 83 -9.40 -2.65 0.96
CA GLU A 83 -9.37 -1.29 0.42
C GLU A 83 -10.69 -0.98 -0.28
N LYS A 84 -11.10 -1.83 -1.22
CA LYS A 84 -12.37 -1.69 -1.95
C LYS A 84 -13.61 -1.79 -1.06
N ALA A 85 -13.58 -2.64 -0.03
CA ALA A 85 -14.67 -2.74 0.92
C ALA A 85 -14.83 -1.46 1.75
N ILE A 86 -13.74 -0.83 2.15
CA ILE A 86 -13.75 0.45 2.89
C ILE A 86 -14.30 1.55 1.98
N GLU A 87 -13.80 1.67 0.74
CA GLU A 87 -14.30 2.65 -0.23
C GLU A 87 -15.82 2.56 -0.37
N GLN A 88 -16.35 1.35 -0.57
CA GLN A 88 -17.79 1.14 -0.77
C GLN A 88 -18.63 1.39 0.49
N LEU A 89 -18.17 0.93 1.66
CA LEU A 89 -18.94 1.07 2.90
C LEU A 89 -18.94 2.48 3.46
N TYR A 90 -17.86 3.26 3.20
CA TYR A 90 -17.74 4.64 3.65
C TYR A 90 -18.06 5.66 2.55
N ASN A 91 -18.31 5.18 1.31
CA ASN A 91 -18.58 6.02 0.14
C ASN A 91 -17.51 7.11 -0.02
N ILE A 92 -16.26 6.68 -0.01
CA ILE A 92 -15.07 7.53 -0.18
C ILE A 92 -14.42 7.30 -1.55
N GLU A 93 -13.64 8.28 -1.99
CA GLU A 93 -12.91 8.18 -3.24
C GLU A 93 -11.72 7.22 -3.12
N PRO A 94 -11.35 6.49 -4.21
CA PRO A 94 -10.23 5.54 -4.19
C PRO A 94 -8.87 6.15 -3.78
N VAL A 95 -8.72 7.47 -3.92
CA VAL A 95 -7.50 8.20 -3.56
C VAL A 95 -7.44 8.60 -2.08
N GLU A 96 -8.49 8.38 -1.31
CA GLU A 96 -8.55 8.81 0.09
C GLU A 96 -7.99 7.77 1.07
N ILE A 97 -7.95 6.50 0.65
CA ILE A 97 -7.29 5.41 1.38
C ILE A 97 -6.36 4.67 0.43
N ASP A 98 -5.20 4.32 0.90
CA ASP A 98 -4.23 3.48 0.19
C ASP A 98 -3.76 2.37 1.12
N ALA A 99 -3.28 1.29 0.56
CA ALA A 99 -2.77 0.15 1.28
C ALA A 99 -1.39 -0.29 0.77
N ARG A 100 -0.55 -0.75 1.69
CA ARG A 100 0.78 -1.29 1.37
C ARG A 100 1.02 -2.59 2.13
N LEU A 101 1.65 -3.52 1.44
CA LEU A 101 2.18 -4.72 2.10
C LEU A 101 3.47 -4.37 2.82
N MET A 102 3.55 -4.80 4.07
CA MET A 102 4.69 -4.60 4.95
C MET A 102 5.27 -5.94 5.37
N GLY A 103 6.58 -5.98 5.56
CA GLY A 103 7.30 -7.19 5.93
C GLY A 103 7.97 -7.88 4.74
N SER A 104 8.75 -8.92 5.02
CA SER A 104 9.46 -9.73 4.03
C SER A 104 8.93 -11.17 4.06
N ASP A 105 9.01 -11.81 2.89
CA ASP A 105 8.78 -13.24 2.70
C ASP A 105 7.37 -13.73 3.09
N GLU A 106 7.31 -14.78 3.89
CA GLU A 106 6.06 -15.50 4.23
C GLU A 106 5.11 -14.74 5.18
N TYR A 107 5.53 -13.59 5.71
CA TYR A 107 4.76 -12.83 6.73
C TYR A 107 4.48 -11.41 6.28
N LYS A 108 3.69 -11.29 5.23
CA LYS A 108 3.22 -9.98 4.80
C LYS A 108 2.04 -9.53 5.65
N ASN A 109 2.10 -8.28 6.07
CA ASN A 109 1.04 -7.58 6.79
C ASN A 109 0.50 -6.48 5.91
N ILE A 110 -0.71 -6.03 6.17
CA ILE A 110 -1.36 -4.97 5.40
C ILE A 110 -1.36 -3.71 6.24
N MET A 111 -0.81 -2.63 5.70
CA MET A 111 -0.89 -1.30 6.26
C MET A 111 -1.86 -0.48 5.41
N LEU A 112 -3.00 -0.13 5.99
CA LEU A 112 -3.96 0.82 5.43
C LEU A 112 -3.66 2.20 6.00
N TYR A 113 -3.71 3.24 5.18
CA TYR A 113 -3.51 4.61 5.63
C TYR A 113 -4.38 5.59 4.84
N GLU A 114 -4.77 6.67 5.51
CA GLU A 114 -5.55 7.73 4.90
C GLU A 114 -4.62 8.66 4.11
N SER A 115 -4.80 8.69 2.79
CA SER A 115 -3.95 9.46 1.88
C SER A 115 -4.46 10.89 1.63
N ALA A 116 -5.69 11.20 2.09
CA ALA A 116 -6.21 12.55 2.05
C ALA A 116 -5.52 13.45 3.08
N GLU A 117 -5.23 14.68 2.69
CA GLU A 117 -4.66 15.69 3.59
C GLU A 117 -5.63 15.97 4.75
N GLY A 118 -5.14 15.83 5.98
CA GLY A 118 -5.91 16.10 7.20
C GLY A 118 -6.68 14.93 7.77
N SER A 119 -6.50 13.71 7.28
CA SER A 119 -7.16 12.48 7.76
C SER A 119 -8.69 12.58 7.82
N ILE A 120 -9.39 11.67 7.15
CA ILE A 120 -10.87 11.64 7.08
C ILE A 120 -11.51 10.93 8.28
N GLY A 121 -10.70 10.27 9.12
CA GLY A 121 -11.15 9.59 10.34
C GLY A 121 -11.82 8.24 10.14
N VAL A 122 -11.79 7.69 8.94
CA VAL A 122 -12.38 6.38 8.60
C VAL A 122 -11.66 5.25 9.33
N LEU A 123 -10.32 5.22 9.29
CA LEU A 123 -9.55 4.16 9.95
C LEU A 123 -9.68 4.21 11.49
N LYS A 124 -9.84 5.40 12.04
CA LYS A 124 -10.14 5.59 13.47
C LYS A 124 -11.49 5.01 13.84
N ASP A 125 -12.51 5.26 13.03
CA ASP A 125 -13.87 4.77 13.25
C ASP A 125 -13.91 3.23 13.15
N ILE A 126 -13.24 2.66 12.15
CA ILE A 126 -13.08 1.20 11.99
C ILE A 126 -12.40 0.57 13.21
N ALA A 127 -11.29 1.15 13.65
CA ALA A 127 -10.50 0.62 14.75
C ALA A 127 -11.24 0.64 16.10
N ARG A 128 -12.14 1.59 16.30
CA ARG A 128 -12.92 1.74 17.53
C ARG A 128 -14.17 0.91 17.56
N ASN A 129 -14.61 0.38 16.44
CA ASN A 129 -15.88 -0.34 16.35
C ASN A 129 -15.66 -1.74 15.73
N PRO A 130 -15.59 -2.80 16.57
CA PRO A 130 -15.41 -4.18 16.09
C PRO A 130 -16.49 -4.64 15.10
N ALA A 131 -17.71 -4.12 15.20
CA ALA A 131 -18.78 -4.47 14.26
C ALA A 131 -18.52 -3.89 12.86
N LYS A 132 -17.97 -2.68 12.78
CA LYS A 132 -17.57 -2.07 11.51
C LYS A 132 -16.39 -2.81 10.90
N LEU A 133 -15.36 -3.13 11.69
CA LEU A 133 -14.23 -3.94 11.23
C LEU A 133 -14.72 -5.28 10.66
N ARG A 134 -15.61 -5.97 11.38
CA ARG A 134 -16.24 -7.20 10.88
C ARG A 134 -16.98 -6.96 9.57
N GLY A 135 -17.76 -5.89 9.48
CA GLY A 135 -18.53 -5.52 8.27
C GLY A 135 -17.63 -5.36 7.05
N ILE A 136 -16.45 -4.76 7.22
CA ILE A 136 -15.45 -4.61 6.16
C ILE A 136 -14.94 -5.97 5.66
N PHE A 137 -14.60 -6.90 6.57
CA PHE A 137 -14.18 -8.24 6.18
C PHE A 137 -15.30 -9.03 5.47
N LEU A 138 -16.55 -8.87 5.91
CA LEU A 138 -17.69 -9.49 5.23
C LEU A 138 -17.89 -8.92 3.84
N LYS A 139 -17.77 -7.60 3.69
CA LYS A 139 -17.85 -6.93 2.38
C LYS A 139 -16.69 -7.30 1.46
N ALA A 140 -15.49 -7.40 1.99
CA ALA A 140 -14.34 -7.87 1.23
C ALA A 140 -14.54 -9.32 0.72
N TYR A 141 -15.11 -10.19 1.53
CA TYR A 141 -15.45 -11.56 1.15
C TYR A 141 -16.49 -11.60 0.02
N GLU A 142 -17.54 -10.75 0.10
CA GLU A 142 -18.54 -10.58 -0.95
C GLU A 142 -17.91 -10.06 -2.26
N ILE A 143 -17.03 -9.06 -2.19
CA ILE A 143 -16.30 -8.52 -3.35
C ILE A 143 -15.48 -9.62 -4.03
N CYS A 144 -14.88 -10.54 -3.27
CA CYS A 144 -14.19 -11.70 -3.80
C CYS A 144 -15.13 -12.75 -4.42
N GLY A 145 -16.44 -12.54 -4.42
CA GLY A 145 -17.41 -13.37 -5.10
C GLY A 145 -18.02 -14.50 -4.27
N TYR A 146 -18.03 -14.35 -2.94
CA TYR A 146 -18.57 -15.36 -2.03
C TYR A 146 -19.68 -14.80 -1.14
N ASP A 147 -20.73 -15.57 -0.93
CA ASP A 147 -21.73 -15.29 0.09
C ASP A 147 -21.21 -15.71 1.47
N TYR A 148 -21.24 -14.78 2.42
CA TYR A 148 -20.74 -15.07 3.76
C TYR A 148 -21.62 -16.07 4.53
N ALA A 149 -22.94 -16.00 4.40
CA ALA A 149 -23.89 -16.79 5.19
C ALA A 149 -23.94 -18.24 4.69
N THR A 150 -24.04 -18.42 3.37
CA THR A 150 -24.15 -19.74 2.72
C THR A 150 -22.79 -20.35 2.42
N LYS A 151 -21.72 -19.54 2.35
CA LYS A 151 -20.38 -19.91 1.86
C LYS A 151 -20.36 -20.32 0.38
N GLU A 152 -21.40 -20.01 -0.32
CA GLU A 152 -21.54 -20.31 -1.74
C GLU A 152 -20.74 -19.35 -2.61
N ASP A 153 -20.30 -19.86 -3.70
CA ASP A 153 -19.68 -19.10 -4.77
C ASP A 153 -20.77 -18.38 -5.57
N LEU A 154 -20.78 -17.05 -5.51
CA LEU A 154 -21.78 -16.23 -6.23
C LEU A 154 -21.58 -16.23 -7.75
N PHE A 155 -20.37 -16.54 -8.20
CA PHE A 155 -20.00 -16.49 -9.63
C PHE A 155 -19.14 -17.70 -10.03
N PRO A 156 -19.70 -18.92 -10.04
CA PRO A 156 -18.92 -20.15 -10.23
C PRO A 156 -18.23 -20.26 -11.60
N THR A 157 -18.67 -19.51 -12.58
CA THR A 157 -18.14 -19.55 -13.94
C THR A 157 -17.05 -18.53 -14.26
N ARG A 158 -16.72 -17.64 -13.31
CA ARG A 158 -15.68 -16.63 -13.52
C ARG A 158 -14.54 -16.74 -12.49
N PRO A 159 -13.33 -16.24 -12.81
CA PRO A 159 -12.24 -16.14 -11.85
C PRO A 159 -12.66 -15.34 -10.61
N LYS A 160 -12.18 -15.76 -9.43
CA LYS A 160 -12.44 -15.07 -8.17
C LYS A 160 -11.48 -13.91 -7.98
N ALA A 161 -11.94 -12.86 -7.31
CA ALA A 161 -11.16 -11.68 -7.04
C ALA A 161 -10.43 -11.19 -8.30
N SER A 162 -11.14 -11.13 -9.40
CA SER A 162 -10.60 -10.69 -10.68
C SER A 162 -10.21 -9.20 -10.64
N TYR A 163 -9.49 -8.77 -11.66
CA TYR A 163 -9.18 -7.35 -11.85
C TYR A 163 -10.46 -6.47 -11.81
N ASP A 164 -11.54 -6.91 -12.47
CA ASP A 164 -12.81 -6.17 -12.50
C ASP A 164 -13.47 -6.07 -11.13
N ASP A 165 -13.25 -7.06 -10.24
CA ASP A 165 -13.78 -7.04 -8.88
C ASP A 165 -12.99 -6.11 -7.97
N LEU A 166 -11.67 -6.12 -8.09
CA LEU A 166 -10.76 -5.41 -7.19
C LEU A 166 -10.31 -4.05 -7.75
N LEU A 167 -10.47 -3.82 -9.05
CA LEU A 167 -9.95 -2.64 -9.76
C LEU A 167 -8.48 -2.38 -9.47
N SER A 168 -7.70 -3.46 -9.37
CA SER A 168 -6.27 -3.43 -9.06
C SER A 168 -5.41 -3.60 -10.31
N TYR A 169 -4.29 -2.90 -10.37
CA TYR A 169 -3.30 -2.98 -11.44
C TYR A 169 -2.04 -3.72 -11.00
#